data_01b6f3fd43e776503f4223c7af9b94e3
#
_entry.id   01b6f3fd43e776503f4223c7af9b94e3
#
_cell.length_a   1.000
_cell.length_b   1.000
_cell.length_c   1.000
_cell.angle_alpha   90.00
_cell.angle_beta   90.00
_cell.angle_gamma   90.00
#
_symmetry.space_group_name_H-M   'P 1'
#
loop_
_entity.id
_entity.type
_entity.pdbx_description
1 polymer ?
#
loop_
_entity_poly.entity_id
_entity_poly.type
_entity_poly.pdbx_seq_one_letter_code
_entity_poly.pdbx_strand_id
1 'polypeptide(L)'
;MMLCDMSQAHRQTEIGAVIALVAGALSTGAAGMLVRMTQTGPTAAAFWRGLIALPLLAIWALVESRGPAVGANLPSGTSHLPARWGVTGLLAAWREPGFLLAGVYFAGDLALWNWSLLLTSVAASTLEASLAPLLVILFAWLRWKERPSARFLGATVLAFLGLLLMLSPKFGQRGAAFLGDALGLGTACFFAAYIVAIARLRARYSTGVVMFYSTLVFTVLLLPIGLTQKFLPDDLSGWAALAGCALAAHTLGQGLIAYALAHLRPTFSSLGLLLQTLGAAASAWLVLGERLSAIQIIGALVIVGALTLARTARTAGAAATAAAAPTQAPPSLGGVVRD
;
A
#
# COMPACT_ATOMS: atom_id res chain seq x y z
N MET A 1 22.18 21.71 -19.38
CA MET A 1 22.12 20.29 -19.73
C MET A 1 21.90 19.43 -18.48
N MET A 2 22.71 19.51 -17.43
CA MET A 2 22.60 18.71 -16.19
C MET A 2 21.27 18.87 -15.40
N LEU A 3 20.68 20.07 -15.31
CA LEU A 3 19.39 20.30 -14.64
C LEU A 3 18.19 19.72 -15.40
N CYS A 4 18.27 19.64 -16.74
CA CYS A 4 17.23 19.05 -17.58
C CYS A 4 17.22 17.52 -17.43
N ASP A 5 18.38 16.92 -17.30
CA ASP A 5 18.58 15.46 -17.14
C ASP A 5 18.09 15.00 -15.76
N MET A 6 18.36 15.75 -14.68
CA MET A 6 17.85 15.46 -13.34
C MET A 6 16.30 15.57 -13.27
N SER A 7 15.71 16.51 -13.98
CA SER A 7 14.25 16.66 -14.07
C SER A 7 13.59 15.47 -14.79
N GLN A 8 14.22 14.96 -15.85
CA GLN A 8 13.74 13.80 -16.61
C GLN A 8 13.86 12.51 -15.78
N ALA A 9 14.99 12.29 -15.09
CA ALA A 9 15.18 11.13 -14.23
C ALA A 9 14.17 11.09 -13.07
N HIS A 10 13.91 12.22 -12.43
CA HIS A 10 12.90 12.32 -11.36
C HIS A 10 11.49 12.00 -11.88
N ARG A 11 11.13 12.51 -13.05
CA ARG A 11 9.83 12.25 -13.70
C ARG A 11 9.67 10.78 -14.08
N GLN A 12 10.72 10.14 -14.58
CA GLN A 12 10.70 8.71 -14.91
C GLN A 12 10.48 7.84 -13.65
N THR A 13 11.17 8.16 -12.55
CA THR A 13 10.99 7.47 -11.27
C THR A 13 9.56 7.62 -10.75
N GLU A 14 8.97 8.81 -10.86
CA GLU A 14 7.59 9.04 -10.43
C GLU A 14 6.58 8.26 -11.28
N ILE A 15 6.77 8.21 -12.60
CA ILE A 15 5.91 7.42 -13.50
C ILE A 15 6.04 5.93 -13.15
N GLY A 16 7.26 5.42 -12.96
CA GLY A 16 7.50 4.04 -12.55
C GLY A 16 6.80 3.70 -11.22
N ALA A 17 6.84 4.61 -10.25
CA ALA A 17 6.18 4.44 -8.97
C ALA A 17 4.64 4.41 -9.09
N VAL A 18 4.06 5.22 -9.97
CA VAL A 18 2.60 5.17 -10.25
C VAL A 18 2.23 3.85 -10.92
N ILE A 19 3.01 3.39 -11.89
CA ILE A 19 2.78 2.08 -12.54
C ILE A 19 2.88 0.96 -11.50
N ALA A 20 3.88 0.99 -10.63
CA ALA A 20 4.03 0.03 -9.54
C ALA A 20 2.83 0.05 -8.58
N LEU A 21 2.32 1.24 -8.22
CA LEU A 21 1.14 1.38 -7.38
C LEU A 21 -0.09 0.73 -8.03
N VAL A 22 -0.32 1.02 -9.31
CA VAL A 22 -1.46 0.47 -10.08
C VAL A 22 -1.35 -1.05 -10.18
N ALA A 23 -0.20 -1.56 -10.63
CA ALA A 23 0.03 -3.00 -10.78
C ALA A 23 -0.06 -3.72 -9.43
N GLY A 24 0.53 -3.14 -8.38
CA GLY A 24 0.48 -3.67 -7.03
C GLY A 24 -0.94 -3.72 -6.46
N ALA A 25 -1.72 -2.65 -6.63
CA ALA A 25 -3.11 -2.60 -6.17
C ALA A 25 -3.98 -3.62 -6.90
N LEU A 26 -3.88 -3.72 -8.25
CA LEU A 26 -4.62 -4.71 -9.03
C LEU A 26 -4.25 -6.14 -8.62
N SER A 27 -2.97 -6.43 -8.44
CA SER A 27 -2.47 -7.76 -8.03
C SER A 27 -2.94 -8.11 -6.61
N THR A 28 -2.87 -7.18 -5.67
CA THR A 28 -3.36 -7.39 -4.30
C THR A 28 -4.88 -7.60 -4.27
N GLY A 29 -5.62 -6.95 -5.17
CA GLY A 29 -7.07 -7.13 -5.30
C GLY A 29 -7.48 -8.58 -5.55
N ALA A 30 -6.66 -9.38 -6.23
CA ALA A 30 -6.92 -10.80 -6.46
C ALA A 30 -6.89 -11.65 -5.16
N ALA A 31 -6.32 -11.13 -4.06
CA ALA A 31 -6.19 -11.87 -2.80
C ALA A 31 -7.53 -12.40 -2.28
N GLY A 32 -8.60 -11.58 -2.35
CA GLY A 32 -9.91 -11.99 -1.84
C GLY A 32 -10.50 -13.22 -2.55
N MET A 33 -10.29 -13.33 -3.87
CA MET A 33 -10.69 -14.50 -4.65
C MET A 33 -9.80 -15.71 -4.30
N LEU A 34 -8.49 -15.52 -4.30
CA LEU A 34 -7.54 -16.60 -3.98
C LEU A 34 -7.79 -17.18 -2.58
N VAL A 35 -8.03 -16.33 -1.57
CA VAL A 35 -8.35 -16.78 -0.20
C VAL A 35 -9.58 -17.68 -0.17
N ARG A 36 -10.61 -17.41 -0.98
CA ARG A 36 -11.79 -18.31 -1.07
C ARG A 36 -11.47 -19.68 -1.63
N MET A 37 -10.42 -19.78 -2.45
CA MET A 37 -9.99 -21.03 -3.07
C MET A 37 -9.02 -21.83 -2.19
N THR A 38 -8.51 -21.25 -1.09
CA THR A 38 -7.51 -21.92 -0.23
C THR A 38 -8.05 -23.10 0.57
N GLN A 39 -9.38 -23.23 0.70
CA GLN A 39 -10.04 -24.28 1.51
C GLN A 39 -9.66 -24.23 3.01
N THR A 40 -8.99 -23.17 3.45
CA THR A 40 -8.58 -22.93 4.83
C THR A 40 -9.40 -21.81 5.47
N GLY A 41 -9.30 -21.68 6.79
CA GLY A 41 -9.84 -20.49 7.46
C GLY A 41 -9.14 -19.22 7.00
N PRO A 42 -9.83 -18.06 6.97
CA PRO A 42 -9.28 -16.83 6.41
C PRO A 42 -7.99 -16.35 7.09
N THR A 43 -7.90 -16.51 8.43
CA THR A 43 -6.68 -16.15 9.18
C THR A 43 -5.56 -17.17 8.97
N ALA A 44 -5.89 -18.44 8.83
CA ALA A 44 -4.94 -19.49 8.44
C ALA A 44 -4.38 -19.22 7.03
N ALA A 45 -5.22 -18.80 6.07
CA ALA A 45 -4.78 -18.38 4.74
C ALA A 45 -3.81 -17.19 4.81
N ALA A 46 -4.09 -16.20 5.68
CA ALA A 46 -3.21 -15.07 5.90
C ALA A 46 -1.85 -15.48 6.50
N PHE A 47 -1.83 -16.41 7.44
CA PHE A 47 -0.60 -17.00 7.98
C PHE A 47 0.23 -17.69 6.88
N TRP A 48 -0.39 -18.62 6.13
CA TRP A 48 0.29 -19.36 5.06
C TRP A 48 0.81 -18.45 3.96
N ARG A 49 0.04 -17.41 3.59
CA ARG A 49 0.48 -16.38 2.66
C ARG A 49 1.78 -15.72 3.12
N GLY A 50 1.90 -15.37 4.40
CA GLY A 50 3.12 -14.83 4.97
C GLY A 50 4.26 -15.85 4.97
N LEU A 51 4.01 -17.04 5.48
CA LEU A 51 5.03 -18.11 5.62
C LEU A 51 5.64 -18.48 4.26
N ILE A 52 4.82 -18.68 3.23
CA ILE A 52 5.29 -19.00 1.87
C ILE A 52 6.05 -17.83 1.23
N ALA A 53 5.68 -16.59 1.53
CA ALA A 53 6.36 -15.41 1.01
C ALA A 53 7.72 -15.16 1.66
N LEU A 54 7.92 -15.53 2.94
CA LEU A 54 9.13 -15.21 3.70
C LEU A 54 10.44 -15.63 3.03
N PRO A 55 10.62 -16.84 2.46
CA PRO A 55 11.86 -17.22 1.79
C PRO A 55 12.20 -16.29 0.61
N LEU A 56 11.20 -15.93 -0.20
CA LEU A 56 11.38 -15.03 -1.35
C LEU A 56 11.70 -13.61 -0.92
N LEU A 57 11.02 -13.12 0.12
CA LEU A 57 11.28 -11.80 0.68
C LEU A 57 12.65 -11.74 1.35
N ALA A 58 13.13 -12.83 1.97
CA ALA A 58 14.48 -12.93 2.49
C ALA A 58 15.53 -12.84 1.37
N ILE A 59 15.33 -13.58 0.27
CA ILE A 59 16.19 -13.51 -0.91
C ILE A 59 16.16 -12.08 -1.50
N TRP A 60 15.00 -11.49 -1.63
CA TRP A 60 14.87 -10.11 -2.13
C TRP A 60 15.61 -9.12 -1.23
N ALA A 61 15.41 -9.19 0.08
CA ALA A 61 16.11 -8.34 1.05
C ALA A 61 17.63 -8.51 0.97
N LEU A 62 18.13 -9.76 0.80
CA LEU A 62 19.54 -10.05 0.64
C LEU A 62 20.12 -9.51 -0.67
N VAL A 63 19.38 -9.61 -1.77
CA VAL A 63 19.81 -9.07 -3.08
C VAL A 63 19.89 -7.55 -3.03
N GLU A 64 18.85 -6.88 -2.50
CA GLU A 64 18.87 -5.42 -2.35
C GLU A 64 19.98 -4.94 -1.39
N SER A 65 20.30 -5.71 -0.35
CA SER A 65 21.36 -5.36 0.60
C SER A 65 22.77 -5.38 0.00
N ARG A 66 22.96 -6.07 -1.14
CA ARG A 66 24.22 -6.13 -1.90
C ARG A 66 24.35 -5.02 -2.93
N GLY A 67 23.24 -4.36 -3.29
CA GLY A 67 23.19 -3.26 -4.25
C GLY A 67 23.76 -1.94 -3.68
N PRO A 68 23.93 -0.89 -4.52
CA PRO A 68 24.25 0.44 -4.04
C PRO A 68 23.15 0.93 -3.10
N ALA A 69 23.56 1.68 -2.03
CA ALA A 69 22.63 2.16 -1.02
C ALA A 69 21.43 2.88 -1.65
N VAL A 70 20.23 2.42 -1.32
CA VAL A 70 18.99 3.16 -1.62
C VAL A 70 19.06 4.45 -0.82
N GLY A 71 19.33 5.58 -1.47
CA GLY A 71 19.52 6.89 -0.81
C GLY A 71 20.80 7.62 -1.16
N ALA A 72 21.62 7.11 -2.09
CA ALA A 72 22.82 7.81 -2.58
C ALA A 72 22.52 9.21 -3.18
N ASN A 73 21.26 9.53 -3.43
CA ASN A 73 20.79 10.81 -3.99
C ASN A 73 20.00 11.66 -2.97
N LEU A 74 20.04 11.35 -1.66
CA LEU A 74 19.49 12.23 -0.64
C LEU A 74 20.47 13.40 -0.35
N PRO A 75 19.96 14.62 -0.05
CA PRO A 75 20.80 15.76 0.28
C PRO A 75 21.78 15.39 1.40
N SER A 76 23.04 15.79 1.22
CA SER A 76 24.13 15.60 2.18
C SER A 76 23.74 16.18 3.54
N GLY A 77 23.42 15.29 4.50
CA GLY A 77 23.04 15.67 5.87
C GLY A 77 22.21 14.62 6.61
N THR A 78 21.63 13.65 5.92
CA THR A 78 20.76 12.61 6.52
C THR A 78 21.35 11.20 6.46
N SER A 79 22.60 11.06 6.02
CA SER A 79 23.24 9.75 5.78
C SER A 79 23.86 9.15 7.06
N HIS A 80 23.01 8.74 8.00
CA HIS A 80 23.44 7.78 9.05
C HIS A 80 23.20 6.33 8.66
N LEU A 81 22.89 6.04 7.39
CA LEU A 81 22.70 4.69 6.89
C LEU A 81 24.04 4.16 6.35
N PRO A 82 24.51 2.99 6.80
CA PRO A 82 25.68 2.37 6.20
C PRO A 82 25.41 2.08 4.73
N ALA A 83 26.36 2.43 3.86
CA ALA A 83 26.27 2.30 2.41
C ALA A 83 26.07 0.86 1.89
N ARG A 84 26.15 -0.14 2.76
CA ARG A 84 25.92 -1.57 2.50
C ARG A 84 25.33 -2.24 3.73
N TRP A 85 24.14 -2.77 3.59
CA TRP A 85 23.47 -3.55 4.64
C TRP A 85 23.90 -5.02 4.60
N GLY A 86 25.07 -5.43 4.66
CA GLY A 86 25.40 -6.86 4.74
C GLY A 86 24.50 -7.64 5.74
N VAL A 87 24.66 -8.93 5.86
CA VAL A 87 23.89 -9.80 6.79
C VAL A 87 23.82 -9.22 8.21
N THR A 88 24.91 -8.58 8.68
CA THR A 88 24.97 -7.90 9.98
C THR A 88 24.04 -6.69 10.08
N GLY A 89 23.88 -5.93 9.01
CA GLY A 89 22.93 -4.82 8.95
C GLY A 89 21.47 -5.30 8.92
N LEU A 90 21.19 -6.41 8.23
CA LEU A 90 19.90 -7.07 8.30
C LEU A 90 19.56 -7.44 9.76
N LEU A 91 20.48 -8.10 10.47
CA LEU A 91 20.27 -8.47 11.87
C LEU A 91 20.13 -7.24 12.80
N ALA A 92 20.76 -6.11 12.49
CA ALA A 92 20.60 -4.89 13.25
C ALA A 92 19.23 -4.20 13.00
N ALA A 93 18.67 -4.36 11.82
CA ALA A 93 17.35 -3.81 11.45
C ALA A 93 16.22 -4.34 12.35
N TRP A 94 16.37 -5.55 12.92
CA TRP A 94 15.41 -6.11 13.89
C TRP A 94 15.16 -5.20 15.10
N ARG A 95 16.09 -4.34 15.46
CA ARG A 95 15.98 -3.40 16.58
C ARG A 95 15.12 -2.16 16.25
N GLU A 96 14.75 -1.96 15.00
CA GLU A 96 13.89 -0.83 14.60
C GLU A 96 12.43 -1.15 14.94
N PRO A 97 11.81 -0.45 15.92
CA PRO A 97 10.45 -0.73 16.36
C PRO A 97 9.40 -0.51 15.26
N GLY A 98 9.75 0.24 14.23
CA GLY A 98 8.88 0.47 13.07
C GLY A 98 8.50 -0.81 12.34
N PHE A 99 9.38 -1.82 12.27
CA PHE A 99 9.07 -3.12 11.66
C PHE A 99 8.05 -3.90 12.47
N LEU A 100 8.21 -3.91 13.81
CA LEU A 100 7.23 -4.52 14.70
C LEU A 100 5.86 -3.85 14.54
N LEU A 101 5.83 -2.53 14.57
CA LEU A 101 4.58 -1.78 14.40
C LEU A 101 3.93 -2.04 13.04
N ALA A 102 4.69 -2.04 11.95
CA ALA A 102 4.15 -2.36 10.62
C ALA A 102 3.55 -3.77 10.57
N GLY A 103 4.24 -4.77 11.15
CA GLY A 103 3.74 -6.14 11.21
C GLY A 103 2.50 -6.27 12.10
N VAL A 104 2.45 -5.62 13.26
CA VAL A 104 1.27 -5.57 14.14
C VAL A 104 0.08 -4.93 13.44
N TYR A 105 0.30 -3.80 12.76
CA TYR A 105 -0.77 -3.13 12.03
C TYR A 105 -1.31 -3.99 10.90
N PHE A 106 -0.45 -4.67 10.17
CA PHE A 106 -0.91 -5.55 9.09
C PHE A 106 -1.56 -6.83 9.61
N ALA A 107 -1.09 -7.37 10.73
CA ALA A 107 -1.76 -8.49 11.41
C ALA A 107 -3.17 -8.11 11.87
N GLY A 108 -3.31 -6.93 12.50
CA GLY A 108 -4.60 -6.39 12.94
C GLY A 108 -5.56 -6.16 11.77
N ASP A 109 -5.07 -5.54 10.69
CA ASP A 109 -5.82 -5.37 9.44
C ASP A 109 -6.38 -6.70 8.93
N LEU A 110 -5.52 -7.69 8.73
CA LEU A 110 -5.91 -9.00 8.22
C LEU A 110 -6.86 -9.75 9.16
N ALA A 111 -6.59 -9.74 10.46
CA ALA A 111 -7.43 -10.42 11.43
C ALA A 111 -8.83 -9.80 11.48
N LEU A 112 -8.92 -8.48 11.64
CA LEU A 112 -10.22 -7.78 11.74
C LEU A 112 -11.02 -7.89 10.43
N TRP A 113 -10.36 -7.76 9.27
CA TRP A 113 -11.00 -7.94 7.98
C TRP A 113 -11.60 -9.32 7.82
N ASN A 114 -10.85 -10.35 8.18
CA ASN A 114 -11.31 -11.73 8.09
C ASN A 114 -12.53 -12.00 8.98
N TRP A 115 -12.53 -11.47 10.19
CA TRP A 115 -13.67 -11.58 11.11
C TRP A 115 -14.87 -10.74 10.65
N SER A 116 -14.63 -9.54 10.12
CA SER A 116 -15.68 -8.71 9.52
C SER A 116 -16.39 -9.47 8.40
N LEU A 117 -15.66 -10.14 7.50
CA LEU A 117 -16.23 -10.94 6.41
C LEU A 117 -17.15 -12.09 6.88
N LEU A 118 -16.97 -12.58 8.11
CA LEU A 118 -17.84 -13.61 8.69
C LEU A 118 -19.11 -13.04 9.31
N LEU A 119 -19.10 -11.78 9.74
CA LEU A 119 -20.15 -11.16 10.54
C LEU A 119 -21.00 -10.15 9.77
N THR A 120 -20.49 -9.59 8.66
CA THR A 120 -21.23 -8.65 7.80
C THR A 120 -21.13 -9.05 6.32
N SER A 121 -21.74 -8.28 5.43
CA SER A 121 -21.63 -8.53 3.99
C SER A 121 -20.22 -8.22 3.48
N VAL A 122 -19.75 -8.98 2.48
CA VAL A 122 -18.46 -8.72 1.83
C VAL A 122 -18.39 -7.30 1.28
N ALA A 123 -19.51 -6.76 0.80
CA ALA A 123 -19.59 -5.39 0.28
C ALA A 123 -19.41 -4.36 1.41
N ALA A 124 -20.07 -4.54 2.56
CA ALA A 124 -19.92 -3.65 3.70
C ALA A 124 -18.48 -3.69 4.24
N SER A 125 -17.94 -4.89 4.53
CA SER A 125 -16.57 -5.05 4.99
C SER A 125 -15.54 -4.43 4.03
N THR A 126 -15.72 -4.59 2.71
CA THR A 126 -14.82 -4.01 1.70
C THR A 126 -14.93 -2.48 1.65
N LEU A 127 -16.16 -1.95 1.76
CA LEU A 127 -16.39 -0.51 1.81
C LEU A 127 -15.71 0.11 3.04
N GLU A 128 -15.91 -0.49 4.20
CA GLU A 128 -15.34 -0.02 5.46
C GLU A 128 -13.82 -0.06 5.44
N ALA A 129 -13.21 -1.16 5.03
CA ALA A 129 -11.76 -1.27 4.85
C ALA A 129 -11.22 -0.21 3.86
N SER A 130 -12.01 0.12 2.82
CA SER A 130 -11.66 1.13 1.83
C SER A 130 -11.74 2.56 2.34
N LEU A 131 -12.14 2.80 3.61
CA LEU A 131 -12.05 4.12 4.26
C LEU A 131 -10.61 4.45 4.71
N ALA A 132 -9.68 3.51 4.68
CA ALA A 132 -8.27 3.75 5.05
C ALA A 132 -7.64 4.98 4.36
N PRO A 133 -7.87 5.29 3.07
CA PRO A 133 -7.37 6.53 2.44
C PRO A 133 -7.81 7.80 3.16
N LEU A 134 -9.05 7.86 3.64
CA LEU A 134 -9.55 9.03 4.39
C LEU A 134 -8.81 9.19 5.72
N LEU A 135 -8.53 8.08 6.40
CA LEU A 135 -7.76 8.08 7.64
C LEU A 135 -6.31 8.48 7.42
N VAL A 136 -5.68 8.04 6.31
CA VAL A 136 -4.33 8.48 5.92
C VAL A 136 -4.30 9.99 5.62
N ILE A 137 -5.29 10.51 4.89
CA ILE A 137 -5.42 11.95 4.61
C ILE A 137 -5.60 12.73 5.92
N LEU A 138 -6.49 12.29 6.79
CA LEU A 138 -6.73 12.90 8.11
C LEU A 138 -5.47 12.89 8.97
N PHE A 139 -4.77 11.76 9.02
CA PHE A 139 -3.50 11.63 9.75
C PHE A 139 -2.42 12.57 9.19
N ALA A 140 -2.28 12.65 7.87
CA ALA A 140 -1.33 13.55 7.22
C ALA A 140 -1.64 15.03 7.55
N TRP A 141 -2.91 15.39 7.54
CA TRP A 141 -3.34 16.73 7.92
C TRP A 141 -3.05 17.05 9.39
N LEU A 142 -3.42 16.16 10.31
CA LEU A 142 -3.24 16.41 11.74
C LEU A 142 -1.76 16.38 12.17
N ARG A 143 -0.99 15.42 11.65
CA ARG A 143 0.39 15.14 12.12
C ARG A 143 1.46 15.92 11.36
N TRP A 144 1.28 16.05 10.05
CA TRP A 144 2.24 16.73 9.18
C TRP A 144 1.76 18.10 8.71
N LYS A 145 0.52 18.48 9.11
CA LYS A 145 -0.14 19.74 8.69
C LYS A 145 -0.25 19.89 7.17
N GLU A 146 -0.20 18.80 6.44
CA GLU A 146 -0.41 18.78 5.00
C GLU A 146 -1.88 19.01 4.70
N ARG A 147 -2.21 20.21 4.16
CA ARG A 147 -3.58 20.55 3.74
C ARG A 147 -3.81 20.01 2.33
N PRO A 148 -4.74 19.05 2.13
CA PRO A 148 -5.07 18.60 0.79
C PRO A 148 -5.71 19.74 0.00
N SER A 149 -5.37 19.85 -1.30
CA SER A 149 -6.01 20.83 -2.18
C SER A 149 -7.48 20.48 -2.40
N ALA A 150 -8.32 21.49 -2.71
CA ALA A 150 -9.73 21.26 -3.03
C ALA A 150 -9.92 20.27 -4.20
N ARG A 151 -9.01 20.33 -5.20
CA ARG A 151 -9.02 19.38 -6.32
C ARG A 151 -8.74 17.93 -5.86
N PHE A 152 -7.81 17.76 -4.92
CA PHE A 152 -7.51 16.44 -4.36
C PHE A 152 -8.68 15.90 -3.53
N LEU A 153 -9.33 16.75 -2.74
CA LEU A 153 -10.55 16.38 -2.00
C LEU A 153 -11.68 16.01 -2.93
N GLY A 154 -11.90 16.80 -4.00
CA GLY A 154 -12.90 16.48 -5.04
C GLY A 154 -12.60 15.14 -5.72
N ALA A 155 -11.34 14.87 -6.06
CA ALA A 155 -10.92 13.58 -6.58
C ALA A 155 -11.18 12.43 -5.58
N THR A 156 -10.93 12.65 -4.29
CA THR A 156 -11.20 11.67 -3.24
C THR A 156 -12.69 11.36 -3.14
N VAL A 157 -13.55 12.38 -3.12
CA VAL A 157 -15.01 12.18 -3.12
C VAL A 157 -15.46 11.40 -4.37
N LEU A 158 -14.95 11.78 -5.54
CA LEU A 158 -15.26 11.09 -6.80
C LEU A 158 -14.83 9.62 -6.77
N ALA A 159 -13.64 9.31 -6.22
CA ALA A 159 -13.16 7.94 -6.07
C ALA A 159 -14.07 7.10 -5.16
N PHE A 160 -14.56 7.69 -4.05
CA PHE A 160 -15.52 7.01 -3.17
C PHE A 160 -16.89 6.82 -3.82
N LEU A 161 -17.37 7.76 -4.63
CA LEU A 161 -18.60 7.57 -5.42
C LEU A 161 -18.42 6.40 -6.41
N GLY A 162 -17.28 6.31 -7.09
CA GLY A 162 -16.95 5.19 -7.96
C GLY A 162 -16.91 3.85 -7.20
N LEU A 163 -16.35 3.84 -5.99
CA LEU A 163 -16.35 2.67 -5.11
C LEU A 163 -17.77 2.24 -4.72
N LEU A 164 -18.63 3.17 -4.32
CA LEU A 164 -20.03 2.90 -3.99
C LEU A 164 -20.78 2.32 -5.19
N LEU A 165 -20.60 2.87 -6.40
CA LEU A 165 -21.19 2.32 -7.61
C LEU A 165 -20.69 0.89 -7.86
N MET A 166 -19.41 0.63 -7.66
CA MET A 166 -18.80 -0.67 -7.90
C MET A 166 -19.28 -1.75 -6.93
N LEU A 167 -19.56 -1.38 -5.68
CA LEU A 167 -20.05 -2.28 -4.65
C LEU A 167 -21.59 -2.38 -4.60
N SER A 168 -22.32 -1.44 -5.23
CA SER A 168 -23.77 -1.33 -5.12
C SER A 168 -24.56 -2.61 -5.45
N PRO A 169 -24.18 -3.46 -6.45
CA PRO A 169 -24.91 -4.70 -6.72
C PRO A 169 -24.78 -5.75 -5.61
N LYS A 170 -23.83 -5.57 -4.69
CA LYS A 170 -23.55 -6.48 -3.57
C LYS A 170 -24.19 -6.01 -2.26
N PHE A 171 -24.76 -4.80 -2.20
CA PHE A 171 -25.47 -4.32 -1.03
C PHE A 171 -26.78 -5.11 -0.82
N GLY A 172 -27.05 -5.47 0.42
CA GLY A 172 -28.27 -6.20 0.79
C GLY A 172 -28.20 -7.73 0.69
N GLN A 173 -27.06 -8.30 0.29
CA GLN A 173 -26.91 -9.76 0.19
C GLN A 173 -26.87 -10.49 1.54
N ARG A 174 -26.59 -9.81 2.66
CA ARG A 174 -26.77 -10.28 4.05
C ARG A 174 -26.93 -9.10 4.99
N GLY A 175 -27.73 -9.26 6.05
CA GLY A 175 -27.91 -8.23 7.07
C GLY A 175 -26.59 -7.83 7.70
N ALA A 176 -26.34 -6.52 7.77
CA ALA A 176 -25.18 -5.97 8.45
C ALA A 176 -25.31 -6.24 9.96
N ALA A 177 -24.32 -6.91 10.55
CA ALA A 177 -24.23 -7.00 12.00
C ALA A 177 -23.30 -5.88 12.50
N PHE A 178 -23.76 -5.09 13.46
CA PHE A 178 -23.00 -3.97 14.02
C PHE A 178 -21.55 -4.33 14.39
N LEU A 179 -21.33 -5.53 14.94
CA LEU A 179 -19.98 -5.99 15.26
C LEU A 179 -19.13 -6.20 14.02
N GLY A 180 -19.69 -6.76 12.94
CA GLY A 180 -18.98 -6.95 11.68
C GLY A 180 -18.55 -5.62 11.05
N ASP A 181 -19.43 -4.63 11.06
CA ASP A 181 -19.16 -3.28 10.55
C ASP A 181 -18.10 -2.57 11.44
N ALA A 182 -18.19 -2.69 12.77
CA ALA A 182 -17.17 -2.13 13.68
C ALA A 182 -15.78 -2.73 13.42
N LEU A 183 -15.70 -4.04 13.13
CA LEU A 183 -14.44 -4.71 12.77
C LEU A 183 -13.92 -4.24 11.41
N GLY A 184 -14.81 -4.01 10.43
CA GLY A 184 -14.45 -3.44 9.14
C GLY A 184 -13.86 -2.03 9.26
N LEU A 185 -14.44 -1.17 10.09
CA LEU A 185 -13.87 0.14 10.41
C LEU A 185 -12.53 0.02 11.14
N GLY A 186 -12.42 -0.93 12.07
CA GLY A 186 -11.14 -1.26 12.72
C GLY A 186 -10.06 -1.65 11.69
N THR A 187 -10.42 -2.46 10.70
CA THR A 187 -9.56 -2.80 9.56
C THR A 187 -9.01 -1.55 8.87
N ALA A 188 -9.89 -0.58 8.54
CA ALA A 188 -9.44 0.68 7.93
C ALA A 188 -8.42 1.44 8.79
N CYS A 189 -8.59 1.47 10.11
CA CYS A 189 -7.64 2.10 11.02
C CYS A 189 -6.27 1.40 11.00
N PHE A 190 -6.26 0.07 11.10
CA PHE A 190 -5.03 -0.71 11.07
C PHE A 190 -4.33 -0.62 9.71
N PHE A 191 -5.08 -0.67 8.61
CA PHE A 191 -4.53 -0.54 7.26
C PHE A 191 -3.95 0.85 7.01
N ALA A 192 -4.63 1.92 7.44
CA ALA A 192 -4.10 3.28 7.37
C ALA A 192 -2.80 3.42 8.18
N ALA A 193 -2.74 2.87 9.40
CA ALA A 193 -1.53 2.86 10.22
C ALA A 193 -0.40 2.07 9.55
N TYR A 194 -0.70 0.92 8.93
CA TYR A 194 0.26 0.15 8.14
C TYR A 194 0.83 0.96 6.97
N ILE A 195 -0.01 1.61 6.15
CA ILE A 195 0.44 2.45 5.04
C ILE A 195 1.43 3.53 5.51
N VAL A 196 1.08 4.22 6.61
CA VAL A 196 1.94 5.26 7.20
C VAL A 196 3.25 4.67 7.73
N ALA A 197 3.20 3.51 8.40
CA ALA A 197 4.39 2.84 8.92
C ALA A 197 5.33 2.40 7.78
N ILE A 198 4.79 1.76 6.74
CA ILE A 198 5.56 1.37 5.54
C ILE A 198 6.18 2.60 4.87
N ALA A 199 5.42 3.68 4.64
CA ALA A 199 5.94 4.89 4.03
C ALA A 199 7.14 5.48 4.81
N ARG A 200 7.08 5.46 6.14
CA ARG A 200 8.18 5.91 7.01
C ARG A 200 9.41 5.00 6.93
N LEU A 201 9.19 3.69 6.98
CA LEU A 201 10.26 2.71 6.88
C LEU A 201 10.93 2.77 5.50
N ARG A 202 10.14 2.94 4.45
CA ARG A 202 10.64 3.06 3.07
C ARG A 202 11.49 4.33 2.82
N ALA A 203 11.40 5.33 3.66
CA ALA A 203 12.31 6.47 3.64
C ALA A 203 13.75 6.10 4.06
N ARG A 204 13.93 4.98 4.77
CA ARG A 204 15.22 4.56 5.35
C ARG A 204 15.70 3.18 4.91
N TYR A 205 14.78 2.28 4.58
CA TYR A 205 15.05 0.87 4.31
C TYR A 205 14.60 0.46 2.92
N SER A 206 15.25 -0.53 2.33
CA SER A 206 14.87 -1.08 1.03
C SER A 206 13.51 -1.81 1.08
N THR A 207 12.91 -2.03 -0.09
CA THR A 207 11.58 -2.67 -0.17
C THR A 207 11.61 -4.08 0.39
N GLY A 208 12.59 -4.89 0.00
CA GLY A 208 12.72 -6.27 0.46
C GLY A 208 12.90 -6.37 1.97
N VAL A 209 13.70 -5.49 2.59
CA VAL A 209 13.90 -5.46 4.04
C VAL A 209 12.60 -5.12 4.76
N VAL A 210 11.88 -4.07 4.31
CA VAL A 210 10.62 -3.66 4.93
C VAL A 210 9.56 -4.76 4.80
N MET A 211 9.44 -5.36 3.62
CA MET A 211 8.51 -6.46 3.37
C MET A 211 8.85 -7.70 4.19
N PHE A 212 10.13 -8.08 4.27
CA PHE A 212 10.54 -9.26 5.02
C PHE A 212 10.20 -9.15 6.51
N TYR A 213 10.61 -8.07 7.18
CA TYR A 213 10.38 -7.94 8.63
C TYR A 213 8.91 -7.74 8.97
N SER A 214 8.17 -6.92 8.24
CA SER A 214 6.73 -6.77 8.48
C SER A 214 5.98 -8.07 8.25
N THR A 215 6.38 -8.86 7.24
CA THR A 215 5.80 -10.19 6.97
C THR A 215 6.12 -11.19 8.07
N LEU A 216 7.36 -11.24 8.54
CA LEU A 216 7.75 -12.12 9.65
C LEU A 216 6.91 -11.85 10.89
N VAL A 217 6.75 -10.58 11.27
CA VAL A 217 5.97 -10.20 12.45
C VAL A 217 4.50 -10.59 12.30
N PHE A 218 3.82 -10.23 11.21
CA PHE A 218 2.40 -10.58 11.08
C PHE A 218 2.19 -12.08 10.97
N THR A 219 3.10 -12.81 10.33
CA THR A 219 3.01 -14.27 10.23
C THR A 219 3.06 -14.91 11.61
N VAL A 220 3.99 -14.51 12.46
CA VAL A 220 4.08 -15.01 13.84
C VAL A 220 2.83 -14.66 14.66
N LEU A 221 2.32 -13.43 14.52
CA LEU A 221 1.15 -12.97 15.27
C LEU A 221 -0.15 -13.66 14.83
N LEU A 222 -0.30 -14.01 13.56
CA LEU A 222 -1.50 -14.67 13.05
C LEU A 222 -1.50 -16.20 13.29
N LEU A 223 -0.37 -16.80 13.63
CA LEU A 223 -0.28 -18.24 13.87
C LEU A 223 -1.27 -18.72 14.95
N PRO A 224 -1.32 -18.14 16.17
CA PRO A 224 -2.25 -18.62 17.20
C PRO A 224 -3.71 -18.60 16.75
N ILE A 225 -4.12 -17.53 16.06
CA ILE A 225 -5.50 -17.38 15.55
C ILE A 225 -5.74 -18.36 14.39
N GLY A 226 -4.76 -18.52 13.48
CA GLY A 226 -4.85 -19.45 12.37
C GLY A 226 -5.04 -20.90 12.81
N LEU A 227 -4.36 -21.31 13.90
CA LEU A 227 -4.48 -22.66 14.47
C LEU A 227 -5.88 -22.98 15.03
N THR A 228 -6.69 -21.97 15.35
CA THR A 228 -8.09 -22.19 15.80
C THR A 228 -9.07 -22.41 14.65
N GLN A 229 -8.60 -22.31 13.41
CA GLN A 229 -9.40 -22.45 12.20
C GLN A 229 -8.98 -23.71 11.42
N LYS A 230 -9.67 -24.01 10.32
CA LYS A 230 -9.18 -25.02 9.39
C LYS A 230 -7.82 -24.58 8.83
N PHE A 231 -6.76 -25.23 9.28
CA PHE A 231 -5.39 -24.74 9.09
C PHE A 231 -4.76 -25.20 7.77
N LEU A 232 -5.07 -26.44 7.32
CA LEU A 232 -4.49 -27.01 6.11
C LEU A 232 -5.53 -27.06 4.97
N PRO A 233 -5.10 -26.88 3.71
CA PRO A 233 -5.93 -27.16 2.53
C PRO A 233 -6.25 -28.67 2.42
N ASP A 234 -7.34 -29.00 1.71
CA ASP A 234 -7.74 -30.39 1.47
C ASP A 234 -6.92 -31.05 0.36
N ASP A 235 -6.49 -30.25 -0.63
CA ASP A 235 -5.85 -30.74 -1.84
C ASP A 235 -4.81 -29.76 -2.42
N LEU A 236 -4.19 -30.16 -3.54
CA LEU A 236 -3.18 -29.36 -4.24
C LEU A 236 -3.73 -28.02 -4.77
N SER A 237 -5.02 -27.93 -5.08
CA SER A 237 -5.63 -26.69 -5.57
C SER A 237 -5.65 -25.62 -4.49
N GLY A 238 -5.92 -26.00 -3.23
CA GLY A 238 -5.83 -25.12 -2.07
C GLY A 238 -4.40 -24.64 -1.82
N TRP A 239 -3.41 -25.50 -1.95
CA TRP A 239 -1.99 -25.11 -1.86
C TRP A 239 -1.57 -24.16 -2.99
N ALA A 240 -2.03 -24.41 -4.22
CA ALA A 240 -1.79 -23.51 -5.36
C ALA A 240 -2.41 -22.12 -5.13
N ALA A 241 -3.62 -22.07 -4.54
CA ALA A 241 -4.26 -20.79 -4.17
C ALA A 241 -3.47 -20.05 -3.09
N LEU A 242 -2.96 -20.76 -2.06
CA LEU A 242 -2.08 -20.16 -1.03
C LEU A 242 -0.78 -19.64 -1.64
N ALA A 243 -0.15 -20.39 -2.54
CA ALA A 243 1.02 -19.94 -3.28
C ALA A 243 0.71 -18.70 -4.13
N GLY A 244 -0.42 -18.67 -4.82
CA GLY A 244 -0.92 -17.50 -5.55
C GLY A 244 -1.08 -16.28 -4.63
N CYS A 245 -1.67 -16.44 -3.45
CA CYS A 245 -1.77 -15.38 -2.45
C CYS A 245 -0.40 -14.86 -2.02
N ALA A 246 0.56 -15.76 -1.77
CA ALA A 246 1.90 -15.40 -1.33
C ALA A 246 2.70 -14.70 -2.42
N LEU A 247 2.66 -15.20 -3.65
CA LEU A 247 3.48 -14.71 -4.76
C LEU A 247 2.86 -13.46 -5.40
N ALA A 248 1.63 -13.60 -5.90
CA ALA A 248 0.99 -12.51 -6.65
C ALA A 248 0.50 -11.40 -5.72
N ALA A 249 -0.34 -11.72 -4.74
CA ALA A 249 -0.96 -10.68 -3.94
C ALA A 249 -0.01 -10.08 -2.88
N HIS A 250 0.83 -10.90 -2.23
CA HIS A 250 1.68 -10.41 -1.15
C HIS A 250 3.07 -9.98 -1.65
N THR A 251 3.87 -10.90 -2.17
CA THR A 251 5.26 -10.58 -2.56
C THR A 251 5.30 -9.54 -3.68
N LEU A 252 4.58 -9.77 -4.76
CA LEU A 252 4.53 -8.84 -5.89
C LEU A 252 3.62 -7.66 -5.59
N GLY A 253 2.36 -7.89 -5.22
CA GLY A 253 1.37 -6.84 -5.04
C GLY A 253 1.75 -5.86 -3.91
N GLN A 254 1.91 -6.34 -2.69
CA GLN A 254 2.31 -5.50 -1.56
C GLN A 254 3.74 -4.95 -1.72
N GLY A 255 4.65 -5.71 -2.33
CA GLY A 255 6.00 -5.24 -2.63
C GLY A 255 6.01 -4.04 -3.57
N LEU A 256 5.23 -4.07 -4.65
CA LEU A 256 5.08 -2.92 -5.56
C LEU A 256 4.42 -1.72 -4.88
N ILE A 257 3.45 -1.93 -4.01
CA ILE A 257 2.84 -0.86 -3.20
C ILE A 257 3.89 -0.26 -2.26
N ALA A 258 4.67 -1.09 -1.55
CA ALA A 258 5.73 -0.64 -0.67
C ALA A 258 6.83 0.12 -1.44
N TYR A 259 7.17 -0.32 -2.66
CA TYR A 259 8.05 0.42 -3.56
C TYR A 259 7.47 1.81 -3.91
N ALA A 260 6.20 1.87 -4.29
CA ALA A 260 5.53 3.11 -4.65
C ALA A 260 5.49 4.11 -3.48
N LEU A 261 5.27 3.64 -2.25
CA LEU A 261 5.24 4.45 -1.03
C LEU A 261 6.59 5.13 -0.70
N ALA A 262 7.70 4.66 -1.29
CA ALA A 262 8.99 5.34 -1.19
C ALA A 262 9.11 6.59 -2.09
N HIS A 263 8.30 6.65 -3.16
CA HIS A 263 8.43 7.65 -4.21
C HIS A 263 7.20 8.55 -4.35
N LEU A 264 6.08 8.14 -3.76
CA LEU A 264 4.80 8.85 -3.81
C LEU A 264 4.35 9.25 -2.41
N ARG A 265 3.58 10.33 -2.31
CA ARG A 265 2.98 10.74 -1.02
C ARG A 265 2.02 9.66 -0.51
N PRO A 266 2.03 9.34 0.78
CA PRO A 266 1.14 8.32 1.37
C PRO A 266 -0.36 8.60 1.09
N THR A 267 -0.77 9.88 1.09
CA THR A 267 -2.14 10.31 0.78
C THR A 267 -2.58 9.93 -0.63
N PHE A 268 -1.70 10.14 -1.63
CA PHE A 268 -1.99 9.75 -3.02
C PHE A 268 -1.94 8.23 -3.19
N SER A 269 -0.93 7.58 -2.59
CA SER A 269 -0.79 6.13 -2.68
C SER A 269 -1.96 5.41 -2.04
N SER A 270 -2.44 5.87 -0.88
CA SER A 270 -3.61 5.27 -0.21
C SER A 270 -4.88 5.38 -1.07
N LEU A 271 -5.11 6.53 -1.73
CA LEU A 271 -6.21 6.67 -2.67
C LEU A 271 -6.08 5.70 -3.86
N GLY A 272 -4.84 5.50 -4.36
CA GLY A 272 -4.54 4.53 -5.41
C GLY A 272 -4.85 3.08 -5.03
N LEU A 273 -4.85 2.75 -3.73
CA LEU A 273 -5.23 1.41 -3.26
C LEU A 273 -6.71 1.07 -3.50
N LEU A 274 -7.58 2.04 -3.78
CA LEU A 274 -8.95 1.75 -4.22
C LEU A 274 -9.00 0.95 -5.54
N LEU A 275 -7.92 0.95 -6.33
CA LEU A 275 -7.78 0.05 -7.47
C LEU A 275 -7.75 -1.44 -7.11
N GLN A 276 -7.54 -1.79 -5.83
CA GLN A 276 -7.68 -3.19 -5.38
C GLN A 276 -9.09 -3.72 -5.64
N THR A 277 -10.12 -2.90 -5.54
CA THR A 277 -11.49 -3.31 -5.86
C THR A 277 -11.68 -3.63 -7.35
N LEU A 278 -10.96 -2.92 -8.23
CA LEU A 278 -10.91 -3.23 -9.65
C LEU A 278 -10.19 -4.57 -9.89
N GLY A 279 -9.07 -4.78 -9.20
CA GLY A 279 -8.32 -6.04 -9.24
C GLY A 279 -9.16 -7.23 -8.76
N ALA A 280 -9.93 -7.03 -7.69
CA ALA A 280 -10.87 -8.05 -7.17
C ALA A 280 -11.97 -8.38 -8.19
N ALA A 281 -12.57 -7.35 -8.82
CA ALA A 281 -13.60 -7.55 -9.82
C ALA A 281 -13.05 -8.20 -11.10
N ALA A 282 -11.86 -7.77 -11.56
CA ALA A 282 -11.21 -8.36 -12.73
C ALA A 282 -10.84 -9.82 -12.49
N SER A 283 -10.30 -10.17 -11.33
CA SER A 283 -9.96 -11.55 -11.00
C SER A 283 -11.20 -12.44 -10.88
N ALA A 284 -12.29 -11.95 -10.30
CA ALA A 284 -13.57 -12.67 -10.25
C ALA A 284 -14.14 -12.91 -11.67
N TRP A 285 -14.05 -11.91 -12.55
CA TRP A 285 -14.47 -12.06 -13.95
C TRP A 285 -13.61 -13.09 -14.70
N LEU A 286 -12.27 -13.00 -14.58
CA LEU A 286 -11.35 -13.85 -15.34
C LEU A 286 -11.36 -15.31 -14.87
N VAL A 287 -11.47 -15.56 -13.56
CA VAL A 287 -11.30 -16.90 -12.96
C VAL A 287 -12.64 -17.55 -12.65
N LEU A 288 -13.63 -16.78 -12.15
CA LEU A 288 -14.93 -17.31 -11.77
C LEU A 288 -16.00 -17.11 -12.85
N GLY A 289 -15.67 -16.42 -13.95
CA GLY A 289 -16.62 -16.10 -15.02
C GLY A 289 -17.74 -15.13 -14.59
N GLU A 290 -17.58 -14.42 -13.46
CA GLU A 290 -18.56 -13.45 -12.98
C GLU A 290 -18.67 -12.29 -13.96
N ARG A 291 -19.90 -12.02 -14.47
CA ARG A 291 -20.11 -10.88 -15.38
C ARG A 291 -20.14 -9.58 -14.58
N LEU A 292 -19.35 -8.61 -15.01
CA LEU A 292 -19.42 -7.26 -14.47
C LEU A 292 -20.68 -6.57 -15.00
N SER A 293 -21.47 -5.98 -14.10
CA SER A 293 -22.61 -5.15 -14.47
C SER A 293 -22.14 -3.80 -15.03
N ALA A 294 -22.99 -3.15 -15.83
CA ALA A 294 -22.68 -1.82 -16.37
C ALA A 294 -22.35 -0.80 -15.26
N ILE A 295 -23.05 -0.87 -14.11
CA ILE A 295 -22.81 0.03 -12.98
C ILE A 295 -21.43 -0.20 -12.35
N GLN A 296 -20.94 -1.44 -12.31
CA GLN A 296 -19.59 -1.76 -11.84
C GLN A 296 -18.52 -1.22 -12.79
N ILE A 297 -18.75 -1.33 -14.10
CA ILE A 297 -17.84 -0.78 -15.11
C ILE A 297 -17.79 0.76 -14.99
N ILE A 298 -18.93 1.42 -14.85
CA ILE A 298 -18.99 2.88 -14.63
C ILE A 298 -18.24 3.25 -13.34
N GLY A 299 -18.46 2.52 -12.24
CA GLY A 299 -17.75 2.75 -10.98
C GLY A 299 -16.22 2.62 -11.12
N ALA A 300 -15.76 1.60 -11.86
CA ALA A 300 -14.35 1.41 -12.16
C ALA A 300 -13.75 2.58 -12.96
N LEU A 301 -14.42 3.05 -14.00
CA LEU A 301 -14.01 4.20 -14.80
C LEU A 301 -13.96 5.49 -13.96
N VAL A 302 -14.93 5.68 -13.06
CA VAL A 302 -14.96 6.82 -12.14
C VAL A 302 -13.77 6.78 -11.18
N ILE A 303 -13.39 5.62 -10.62
CA ILE A 303 -12.18 5.47 -9.77
C ILE A 303 -10.92 5.85 -10.55
N VAL A 304 -10.75 5.33 -11.77
CA VAL A 304 -9.58 5.64 -12.62
C VAL A 304 -9.53 7.13 -12.97
N GLY A 305 -10.67 7.73 -13.33
CA GLY A 305 -10.79 9.17 -13.57
C GLY A 305 -10.43 10.01 -12.34
N ALA A 306 -10.90 9.60 -11.16
CA ALA A 306 -10.57 10.25 -9.90
C ALA A 306 -9.09 10.21 -9.58
N LEU A 307 -8.40 9.08 -9.82
CA LEU A 307 -6.95 8.97 -9.61
C LEU A 307 -6.14 9.85 -10.56
N THR A 308 -6.56 9.97 -11.83
CA THR A 308 -5.93 10.88 -12.78
C THR A 308 -6.09 12.33 -12.33
N LEU A 309 -7.30 12.70 -11.86
CA LEU A 309 -7.56 14.03 -11.28
C LEU A 309 -6.72 14.30 -10.03
N ALA A 310 -6.61 13.34 -9.11
CA ALA A 310 -5.78 13.46 -7.91
C ALA A 310 -4.30 13.67 -8.25
N ARG A 311 -3.80 13.00 -9.29
CA ARG A 311 -2.41 13.15 -9.77
C ARG A 311 -2.16 14.56 -10.32
N THR A 312 -3.06 15.09 -11.16
CA THR A 312 -2.91 16.43 -11.73
C THR A 312 -3.01 17.54 -10.65
N ALA A 313 -3.87 17.34 -9.65
CA ALA A 313 -3.98 18.25 -8.51
C ALA A 313 -2.68 18.35 -7.70
N ARG A 314 -1.93 17.26 -7.60
CA ARG A 314 -0.64 17.20 -6.91
C ARG A 314 0.45 17.98 -7.66
N THR A 315 0.53 17.79 -8.97
CA THR A 315 1.54 18.47 -9.80
C THR A 315 1.31 19.99 -9.84
N ALA A 316 0.06 20.44 -9.91
CA ALA A 316 -0.29 21.84 -9.85
C ALA A 316 0.08 22.50 -8.50
N GLY A 317 -0.12 21.79 -7.38
CA GLY A 317 0.27 22.28 -6.05
C GLY A 317 1.78 22.40 -5.88
N ALA A 318 2.56 21.44 -6.39
CA ALA A 318 4.02 21.47 -6.35
C ALA A 318 4.59 22.63 -7.21
N ALA A 319 4.02 22.85 -8.40
CA ALA A 319 4.40 23.96 -9.28
C ALA A 319 4.09 25.33 -8.65
N ALA A 320 2.93 25.48 -8.01
CA ALA A 320 2.57 26.71 -7.32
C ALA A 320 3.51 27.03 -6.14
N THR A 321 3.91 26.01 -5.37
CA THR A 321 4.86 26.15 -4.26
C THR A 321 6.26 26.52 -4.77
N ALA A 322 6.70 25.94 -5.87
CA ALA A 322 7.99 26.23 -6.50
C ALA A 322 8.01 27.67 -7.07
N ALA A 323 6.89 28.13 -7.65
CA ALA A 323 6.76 29.49 -8.17
C ALA A 323 6.67 30.56 -7.06
N ALA A 324 6.18 30.20 -5.87
CA ALA A 324 6.08 31.08 -4.71
C ALA A 324 7.35 31.12 -3.86
N ALA A 325 8.36 30.29 -4.15
CA ALA A 325 9.64 30.35 -3.46
C ALA A 325 10.35 31.69 -3.80
N PRO A 326 10.78 32.48 -2.79
CA PRO A 326 11.44 33.73 -3.04
C PRO A 326 12.72 33.49 -3.86
N THR A 327 12.85 34.18 -4.98
CA THR A 327 14.06 34.17 -5.79
C THR A 327 15.19 34.70 -4.91
N GLN A 328 16.07 33.81 -4.45
CA GLN A 328 17.28 34.21 -3.73
C GLN A 328 18.06 35.11 -4.70
N ALA A 329 18.14 36.38 -4.38
CA ALA A 329 19.01 37.29 -5.09
C ALA A 329 20.45 36.75 -5.06
N PRO A 330 21.20 36.79 -6.16
CA PRO A 330 22.58 36.36 -6.16
C PRO A 330 23.33 37.09 -5.06
N PRO A 331 24.23 36.42 -4.33
CA PRO A 331 25.04 37.08 -3.31
C PRO A 331 25.77 38.29 -3.98
N SER A 332 25.52 39.47 -3.48
CA SER A 332 26.23 40.67 -3.91
C SER A 332 27.71 40.39 -3.68
N LEU A 333 28.48 40.37 -4.74
CA LEU A 333 29.96 40.40 -4.68
C LEU A 333 30.34 41.74 -4.04
N GLY A 334 30.30 41.75 -2.69
CA GLY A 334 30.77 42.83 -1.86
C GLY A 334 32.26 43.01 -2.12
N GLY A 335 32.59 44.25 -2.51
CA GLY A 335 33.86 44.67 -3.01
C GLY A 335 35.05 44.23 -2.13
N VAL A 336 36.06 43.78 -2.83
CA VAL A 336 37.43 43.78 -2.36
C VAL A 336 37.86 45.27 -2.31
N VAL A 337 37.79 45.87 -1.14
CA VAL A 337 38.54 47.10 -0.86
C VAL A 337 39.98 46.64 -0.61
N ARG A 338 40.86 47.07 -1.51
CA ARG A 338 42.30 47.11 -1.32
C ARG A 338 42.57 48.27 -0.37
N ASP A 339 43.30 48.03 0.70
CA ASP A 339 44.36 48.91 1.21
C ASP A 339 45.46 48.04 1.84
#